data_7d73781f2164c78c1f01c7d568b0e18f
#
_entry.id   7d73781f2164c78c1f01c7d568b0e18f
#
_cell.length_a   1.000
_cell.length_b   1.000
_cell.length_c   1.000
_cell.angle_alpha   90.00
_cell.angle_beta   90.00
_cell.angle_gamma   90.00
#
_symmetry.space_group_name_H-M   'P 1'
#
loop_
_entity.id
_entity.type
_entity.pdbx_description
1 polymer ?
#
loop_
_entity_poly.entity_id
_entity_poly.type
_entity_poly.pdbx_seq_one_letter_code
_entity_poly.pdbx_strand_id
1 'polypeptide(L)'
;MISTSNITLRVGKKALFEDVNVKFTEGNCYGLIGANGAGKSTFLKILSGQLEPTKGEVIITPGERLSFLQQDHFKYDEYLVLDTVIMGNQRLYEIMKEKEALYAKEDFTDEDGIKASELEGEFATMNGWEAESDAATLLNGLGIDTELHYKYLKDLTGSEKVKVLLAQALFGNPDILLLDEPTNGLDPAGIQEMRELICSLPNQYGMTVLVSSHLLSEIDQMATHVGIINQGELIFQDSLSALHKHS
;
A
#
# COMPACT_ATOMS: atom_id res chain seq x y z
N MET A 1 -14.60 -3.41 -0.64
CA MET A 1 -14.55 -4.87 -0.45
C MET A 1 -13.68 -5.50 -1.53
N ILE A 2 -12.85 -6.45 -1.16
CA ILE A 2 -12.08 -7.29 -2.08
C ILE A 2 -12.30 -8.75 -1.72
N SER A 3 -12.51 -9.58 -2.71
CA SER A 3 -12.73 -11.01 -2.51
C SER A 3 -12.00 -11.84 -3.57
N THR A 4 -11.77 -13.11 -3.25
CA THR A 4 -11.17 -14.07 -4.17
C THR A 4 -12.14 -15.22 -4.43
N SER A 5 -12.10 -15.75 -5.65
CA SER A 5 -12.89 -16.90 -6.06
C SER A 5 -11.97 -17.94 -6.67
N ASN A 6 -11.79 -19.04 -5.99
CA ASN A 6 -10.99 -20.20 -6.44
C ASN A 6 -9.56 -19.85 -6.86
N ILE A 7 -8.92 -18.94 -6.17
CA ILE A 7 -7.56 -18.52 -6.48
C ILE A 7 -6.59 -19.68 -6.25
N THR A 8 -5.93 -20.07 -7.34
CA THR A 8 -4.90 -21.12 -7.34
C THR A 8 -3.67 -20.59 -8.02
N LEU A 9 -2.51 -20.77 -7.41
CA LEU A 9 -1.23 -20.45 -8.02
C LEU A 9 -0.32 -21.66 -7.97
N ARG A 10 0.14 -22.10 -9.14
CA ARG A 10 1.08 -23.20 -9.30
C ARG A 10 2.42 -22.71 -9.81
N VAL A 11 3.50 -23.20 -9.17
CA VAL A 11 4.86 -23.00 -9.65
C VAL A 11 5.41 -24.37 -10.00
N GLY A 12 5.42 -24.70 -11.30
CA GLY A 12 5.73 -26.04 -11.78
C GLY A 12 4.64 -27.03 -11.38
N LYS A 13 5.02 -28.12 -10.72
CA LYS A 13 4.09 -29.16 -10.25
C LYS A 13 3.51 -28.89 -8.88
N LYS A 14 4.02 -27.88 -8.16
CA LYS A 14 3.63 -27.56 -6.79
C LYS A 14 2.70 -26.37 -6.75
N ALA A 15 1.60 -26.48 -6.02
CA ALA A 15 0.72 -25.36 -5.74
C ALA A 15 1.22 -24.57 -4.55
N LEU A 16 1.38 -23.25 -4.72
CA LEU A 16 1.65 -22.36 -3.60
C LEU A 16 0.40 -22.18 -2.74
N PHE A 17 -0.77 -22.12 -3.37
CA PHE A 17 -2.09 -22.21 -2.74
C PHE A 17 -3.12 -22.64 -3.77
N GLU A 18 -4.21 -23.29 -3.28
CA GLU A 18 -5.28 -23.81 -4.10
C GLU A 18 -6.65 -23.42 -3.56
N ASP A 19 -7.56 -23.12 -4.51
CA ASP A 19 -8.99 -22.87 -4.25
C ASP A 19 -9.24 -21.91 -3.09
N VAL A 20 -8.53 -20.79 -3.06
CA VAL A 20 -8.67 -19.78 -2.01
C VAL A 20 -9.92 -18.94 -2.27
N ASN A 21 -10.86 -18.98 -1.33
CA ASN A 21 -12.09 -18.21 -1.35
C ASN A 21 -12.15 -17.40 -0.07
N VAL A 22 -11.85 -16.10 -0.15
CA VAL A 22 -11.86 -15.21 1.00
C VAL A 22 -12.52 -13.89 0.63
N LYS A 23 -13.06 -13.20 1.64
CA LYS A 23 -13.72 -11.92 1.48
C LYS A 23 -13.23 -10.97 2.56
N PHE A 24 -12.73 -9.82 2.14
CA PHE A 24 -12.27 -8.76 3.03
C PHE A 24 -13.22 -7.58 2.93
N THR A 25 -13.75 -7.13 4.08
CA THR A 25 -14.74 -6.06 4.14
C THR A 25 -14.22 -4.83 4.86
N GLU A 26 -14.89 -3.70 4.63
CA GLU A 26 -14.53 -2.39 5.17
C GLU A 26 -14.54 -2.35 6.71
N GLY A 27 -13.73 -1.46 7.28
CA GLY A 27 -13.68 -1.24 8.71
C GLY A 27 -12.94 -2.30 9.51
N ASN A 28 -12.29 -3.23 8.83
CA ASN A 28 -11.57 -4.34 9.48
C ASN A 28 -10.09 -4.35 9.09
N CYS A 29 -9.27 -4.88 9.98
CA CYS A 29 -7.87 -5.17 9.71
C CYS A 29 -7.68 -6.69 9.70
N TYR A 30 -7.30 -7.21 8.55
CA TYR A 30 -7.05 -8.63 8.36
C TYR A 30 -5.56 -8.90 8.42
N GLY A 31 -5.14 -9.85 9.25
CA GLY A 31 -3.75 -10.27 9.34
C GLY A 31 -3.50 -11.54 8.54
N LEU A 32 -2.44 -11.56 7.76
CA LEU A 32 -2.00 -12.73 7.01
C LEU A 32 -0.67 -13.21 7.57
N ILE A 33 -0.67 -14.42 8.13
CA ILE A 33 0.49 -15.01 8.78
C ILE A 33 1.02 -16.18 7.95
N GLY A 34 2.31 -16.33 7.97
CA GLY A 34 3.00 -17.46 7.35
C GLY A 34 4.50 -17.29 7.47
N ALA A 35 5.23 -18.39 7.40
CA ALA A 35 6.68 -18.37 7.39
C ALA A 35 7.20 -17.64 6.15
N ASN A 36 8.44 -17.16 6.21
CA ASN A 36 9.10 -16.59 5.05
C ASN A 36 9.16 -17.64 3.93
N GLY A 37 8.74 -17.24 2.73
CA GLY A 37 8.63 -18.14 1.59
C GLY A 37 7.33 -18.94 1.51
N ALA A 38 6.36 -18.69 2.40
CA ALA A 38 5.06 -19.38 2.38
C ALA A 38 4.09 -18.84 1.31
N GLY A 39 4.43 -17.70 0.68
CA GLY A 39 3.61 -17.13 -0.38
C GLY A 39 2.80 -15.89 0.01
N LYS A 40 3.06 -15.28 1.17
CA LYS A 40 2.35 -14.07 1.62
C LYS A 40 2.46 -12.93 0.63
N SER A 41 3.68 -12.55 0.26
CA SER A 41 3.94 -11.48 -0.71
C SER A 41 3.32 -11.80 -2.07
N THR A 42 3.39 -13.06 -2.48
CA THR A 42 2.82 -13.54 -3.74
C THR A 42 1.30 -13.40 -3.74
N PHE A 43 0.65 -13.77 -2.63
CA PHE A 43 -0.80 -13.61 -2.48
C PHE A 43 -1.21 -12.13 -2.56
N LEU A 44 -0.49 -11.24 -1.88
CA LEU A 44 -0.75 -9.80 -1.95
C LEU A 44 -0.56 -9.25 -3.38
N LYS A 45 0.43 -9.74 -4.11
CA LYS A 45 0.63 -9.35 -5.53
C LYS A 45 -0.54 -9.78 -6.41
N ILE A 46 -1.12 -10.94 -6.15
CA ILE A 46 -2.33 -11.40 -6.86
C ILE A 46 -3.49 -10.48 -6.55
N LEU A 47 -3.71 -10.14 -5.29
CA LEU A 47 -4.79 -9.23 -4.87
C LEU A 47 -4.64 -7.85 -5.50
N SER A 48 -3.41 -7.35 -5.66
CA SER A 48 -3.13 -6.05 -6.26
C SER A 48 -3.17 -6.04 -7.79
N GLY A 49 -3.29 -7.20 -8.43
CA GLY A 49 -3.27 -7.32 -9.88
C GLY A 49 -1.88 -7.35 -10.51
N GLN A 50 -0.82 -7.36 -9.70
CA GLN A 50 0.56 -7.43 -10.22
C GLN A 50 0.95 -8.82 -10.72
N LEU A 51 0.26 -9.84 -10.27
CA LEU A 51 0.51 -11.21 -10.64
C LEU A 51 -0.83 -11.90 -10.96
N GLU A 52 -0.90 -12.57 -12.11
CA GLU A 52 -2.09 -13.34 -12.46
C GLU A 52 -2.05 -14.73 -11.82
N PRO A 53 -3.15 -15.19 -11.21
CA PRO A 53 -3.22 -16.56 -10.69
C PRO A 53 -3.33 -17.57 -11.82
N THR A 54 -3.00 -18.83 -11.54
CA THR A 54 -3.16 -19.93 -12.49
C THR A 54 -4.65 -20.18 -12.77
N LYS A 55 -5.49 -20.07 -11.74
CA LYS A 55 -6.94 -20.20 -11.80
C LYS A 55 -7.59 -19.23 -10.85
N GLY A 56 -8.85 -18.92 -11.10
CA GLY A 56 -9.65 -18.07 -10.22
C GLY A 56 -9.53 -16.59 -10.55
N GLU A 57 -10.22 -15.77 -9.77
CA GLU A 57 -10.25 -14.33 -9.98
C GLU A 57 -10.32 -13.56 -8.68
N VAL A 58 -9.83 -12.32 -8.75
CA VAL A 58 -9.96 -11.33 -7.67
C VAL A 58 -11.07 -10.37 -8.05
N ILE A 59 -12.00 -10.14 -7.13
CA ILE A 59 -13.16 -9.26 -7.35
C ILE A 59 -13.06 -8.09 -6.39
N ILE A 60 -12.99 -6.88 -6.94
CA ILE A 60 -12.98 -5.63 -6.18
C ILE A 60 -14.28 -4.89 -6.48
N THR A 61 -14.93 -4.34 -5.44
CA THR A 61 -16.13 -3.54 -5.63
C THR A 61 -15.86 -2.40 -6.61
N PRO A 62 -16.70 -2.23 -7.66
CA PRO A 62 -16.45 -1.19 -8.65
C PRO A 62 -16.31 0.20 -8.03
N GLY A 63 -15.32 0.95 -8.49
CA GLY A 63 -15.01 2.29 -8.00
C GLY A 63 -14.10 2.34 -6.78
N GLU A 64 -13.81 1.23 -6.14
CA GLU A 64 -12.86 1.20 -5.02
C GLU A 64 -11.42 1.22 -5.50
N ARG A 65 -10.58 1.94 -4.77
CA ARG A 65 -9.15 2.09 -5.04
C ARG A 65 -8.34 1.21 -4.11
N LEU A 66 -7.29 0.62 -4.65
CA LEU A 66 -6.38 -0.25 -3.90
C LEU A 66 -4.98 0.35 -3.90
N SER A 67 -4.35 0.43 -2.72
CA SER A 67 -2.95 0.79 -2.56
C SER A 67 -2.20 -0.39 -1.98
N PHE A 68 -0.96 -0.57 -2.42
CA PHE A 68 -0.10 -1.66 -1.98
C PHE A 68 1.27 -1.14 -1.53
N LEU A 69 1.55 -1.25 -0.23
CA LEU A 69 2.87 -0.95 0.34
C LEU A 69 3.71 -2.24 0.31
N GLN A 70 4.70 -2.27 -0.57
CA GLN A 70 5.60 -3.41 -0.76
C GLN A 70 6.88 -3.27 0.08
N GLN A 71 7.60 -4.39 0.24
CA GLN A 71 8.82 -4.44 1.04
C GLN A 71 10.02 -3.70 0.44
N ASP A 72 10.00 -3.31 -0.81
CA ASP A 72 11.13 -2.63 -1.45
C ASP A 72 11.25 -1.19 -0.96
N HIS A 73 11.95 -1.01 0.16
CA HIS A 73 12.17 0.28 0.80
C HIS A 73 13.20 1.16 0.10
N PHE A 74 13.94 0.61 -0.87
CA PHE A 74 15.03 1.33 -1.55
C PHE A 74 14.62 1.92 -2.90
N LYS A 75 13.48 1.56 -3.42
CA LYS A 75 13.00 1.97 -4.74
C LYS A 75 12.94 3.49 -4.92
N TYR A 76 12.66 4.22 -3.84
CA TYR A 76 12.46 5.67 -3.87
C TYR A 76 13.60 6.45 -3.21
N ASP A 77 14.73 5.83 -2.93
CA ASP A 77 15.85 6.45 -2.19
C ASP A 77 16.38 7.72 -2.85
N GLU A 78 16.33 7.81 -4.16
CA GLU A 78 16.85 8.95 -4.93
C GLU A 78 15.81 10.07 -5.14
N TYR A 79 14.63 9.94 -4.55
CA TYR A 79 13.56 10.93 -4.66
C TYR A 79 13.37 11.70 -3.36
N LEU A 80 12.89 12.93 -3.48
CA LEU A 80 12.52 13.71 -2.30
C LEU A 80 11.33 13.05 -1.58
N VAL A 81 11.28 13.21 -0.26
CA VAL A 81 10.22 12.65 0.58
C VAL A 81 8.84 13.10 0.08
N LEU A 82 8.68 14.40 -0.18
CA LEU A 82 7.40 14.95 -0.65
C LEU A 82 7.00 14.36 -2.02
N ASP A 83 7.94 14.28 -2.95
CA ASP A 83 7.71 13.70 -4.27
C ASP A 83 7.33 12.22 -4.17
N THR A 84 7.99 11.48 -3.29
CA THR A 84 7.70 10.08 -3.04
C THR A 84 6.24 9.87 -2.64
N VAL A 85 5.69 10.73 -1.79
CA VAL A 85 4.29 10.66 -1.38
C VAL A 85 3.36 10.93 -2.55
N ILE A 86 3.64 11.97 -3.34
CA ILE A 86 2.81 12.34 -4.49
C ILE A 86 2.79 11.23 -5.55
N MET A 87 3.85 10.43 -5.65
CA MET A 87 3.89 9.25 -6.53
C MET A 87 2.82 8.20 -6.21
N GLY A 88 2.15 8.31 -5.06
CA GLY A 88 0.97 7.51 -4.75
C GLY A 88 -0.17 7.73 -5.74
N ASN A 89 -0.21 8.87 -6.40
CA ASN A 89 -1.02 9.12 -7.58
C ASN A 89 -0.07 9.29 -8.78
N GLN A 90 0.25 8.20 -9.43
CA GLN A 90 1.28 8.16 -10.48
C GLN A 90 0.99 9.13 -11.63
N ARG A 91 -0.27 9.20 -12.10
CA ARG A 91 -0.62 10.10 -13.19
C ARG A 91 -0.45 11.56 -12.80
N LEU A 92 -0.81 11.93 -11.58
CA LEU A 92 -0.63 13.30 -11.08
C LEU A 92 0.86 13.68 -11.05
N TYR A 93 1.71 12.77 -10.56
CA TYR A 93 3.15 13.00 -10.53
C TYR A 93 3.72 13.17 -11.93
N GLU A 94 3.32 12.33 -12.89
CA GLU A 94 3.73 12.43 -14.28
C GLU A 94 3.34 13.80 -14.89
N ILE A 95 2.11 14.25 -14.64
CA ILE A 95 1.64 15.54 -15.13
C ILE A 95 2.48 16.68 -14.55
N MET A 96 2.78 16.63 -13.25
CA MET A 96 3.62 17.64 -12.61
C MET A 96 4.99 17.72 -13.27
N LYS A 97 5.61 16.58 -13.58
CA LYS A 97 6.93 16.52 -14.22
C LYS A 97 6.87 16.96 -15.68
N GLU A 98 5.85 16.57 -16.43
CA GLU A 98 5.66 17.01 -17.81
C GLU A 98 5.45 18.51 -17.90
N LYS A 99 4.66 19.09 -16.98
CA LYS A 99 4.45 20.54 -16.91
C LYS A 99 5.76 21.28 -16.64
N GLU A 100 6.55 20.83 -15.65
CA GLU A 100 7.85 21.41 -15.34
C GLU A 100 8.76 21.41 -16.57
N ALA A 101 8.81 20.28 -17.28
CA ALA A 101 9.63 20.13 -18.48
C ALA A 101 9.17 21.07 -19.60
N LEU A 102 7.87 21.21 -19.83
CA LEU A 102 7.32 22.11 -20.84
C LEU A 102 7.61 23.58 -20.53
N TYR A 103 7.38 24.01 -19.30
CA TYR A 103 7.59 25.41 -18.92
C TYR A 103 9.08 25.76 -18.79
N ALA A 104 9.97 24.78 -18.69
CA ALA A 104 11.42 24.99 -18.68
C ALA A 104 12.02 25.09 -20.08
N LYS A 105 11.28 24.81 -21.13
CA LYS A 105 11.76 24.92 -22.51
C LYS A 105 12.08 26.36 -22.89
N GLU A 106 13.24 26.58 -23.45
CA GLU A 106 13.64 27.87 -24.01
C GLU A 106 12.84 28.19 -25.28
N ASP A 107 12.55 27.16 -26.08
CA ASP A 107 11.78 27.25 -27.33
C ASP A 107 10.37 26.70 -27.11
N PHE A 108 9.51 27.53 -26.50
CA PHE A 108 8.14 27.17 -26.22
C PHE A 108 7.25 27.45 -27.44
N THR A 109 6.76 26.40 -28.09
CA THR A 109 5.98 26.46 -29.31
C THR A 109 4.46 26.56 -29.03
N ASP A 110 3.65 26.84 -30.06
CA ASP A 110 2.19 26.83 -29.97
C ASP A 110 1.68 25.40 -29.61
N GLU A 111 2.32 24.36 -30.12
CA GLU A 111 2.01 22.97 -29.77
C GLU A 111 2.27 22.70 -28.29
N ASP A 112 3.37 23.22 -27.77
CA ASP A 112 3.70 23.13 -26.34
C ASP A 112 2.62 23.82 -25.49
N GLY A 113 2.08 24.97 -25.98
CA GLY A 113 0.99 25.68 -25.31
C GLY A 113 -0.29 24.86 -25.25
N ILE A 114 -0.64 24.15 -26.32
CA ILE A 114 -1.82 23.30 -26.37
C ILE A 114 -1.64 22.13 -25.40
N LYS A 115 -0.48 21.48 -25.41
CA LYS A 115 -0.17 20.37 -24.51
C LYS A 115 -0.19 20.82 -23.06
N ALA A 116 0.39 21.96 -22.73
CA ALA A 116 0.36 22.53 -21.38
C ALA A 116 -1.07 22.77 -20.91
N SER A 117 -1.93 23.29 -21.79
CA SER A 117 -3.34 23.53 -21.47
C SER A 117 -4.10 22.24 -21.15
N GLU A 118 -3.85 21.18 -21.93
CA GLU A 118 -4.43 19.85 -21.67
C GLU A 118 -3.96 19.29 -20.33
N LEU A 119 -2.66 19.39 -20.03
CA LEU A 119 -2.10 18.94 -18.76
C LEU A 119 -2.67 19.74 -17.58
N GLU A 120 -2.83 21.05 -17.71
CA GLU A 120 -3.45 21.90 -16.68
C GLU A 120 -4.90 21.49 -16.40
N GLY A 121 -5.66 21.15 -17.46
CA GLY A 121 -7.02 20.66 -17.31
C GLY A 121 -7.09 19.34 -16.54
N GLU A 122 -6.24 18.38 -16.88
CA GLU A 122 -6.12 17.10 -16.17
C GLU A 122 -5.67 17.31 -14.73
N PHE A 123 -4.67 18.16 -14.52
CA PHE A 123 -4.15 18.53 -13.21
C PHE A 123 -5.25 19.09 -12.30
N ALA A 124 -6.08 19.97 -12.83
CA ALA A 124 -7.20 20.55 -12.08
C ALA A 124 -8.24 19.49 -11.67
N THR A 125 -8.54 18.51 -12.54
CA THR A 125 -9.49 17.46 -12.22
C THR A 125 -9.01 16.54 -11.07
N MET A 126 -7.71 16.50 -10.84
CA MET A 126 -7.09 15.69 -9.79
C MET A 126 -6.79 16.49 -8.51
N ASN A 127 -7.27 17.74 -8.41
CA ASN A 127 -6.92 18.66 -7.33
C ASN A 127 -5.41 18.85 -7.19
N GLY A 128 -4.70 18.93 -8.32
CA GLY A 128 -3.25 18.99 -8.36
C GLY A 128 -2.64 20.17 -7.61
N TRP A 129 -3.37 21.29 -7.55
CA TRP A 129 -2.94 22.47 -6.81
C TRP A 129 -2.80 22.26 -5.32
N GLU A 130 -3.52 21.26 -4.76
CA GLU A 130 -3.47 20.90 -3.35
C GLU A 130 -2.56 19.70 -3.07
N ALA A 131 -1.94 19.11 -4.10
CA ALA A 131 -1.16 17.88 -3.98
C ALA A 131 -0.03 18.00 -2.96
N GLU A 132 0.76 19.06 -3.02
CA GLU A 132 1.88 19.25 -2.08
C GLU A 132 1.38 19.48 -0.65
N SER A 133 0.32 20.25 -0.49
CA SER A 133 -0.31 20.50 0.80
C SER A 133 -0.89 19.22 1.40
N ASP A 134 -1.59 18.43 0.59
CA ASP A 134 -2.17 17.16 1.03
C ASP A 134 -1.07 16.16 1.43
N ALA A 135 -0.01 16.06 0.62
CA ALA A 135 1.13 15.20 0.93
C ALA A 135 1.82 15.63 2.23
N ALA A 136 2.02 16.93 2.43
CA ALA A 136 2.60 17.47 3.65
C ALA A 136 1.74 17.17 4.87
N THR A 137 0.42 17.29 4.74
CA THR A 137 -0.53 16.98 5.81
C THR A 137 -0.45 15.51 6.22
N LEU A 138 -0.39 14.59 5.24
CA LEU A 138 -0.22 13.16 5.51
C LEU A 138 1.10 12.88 6.24
N LEU A 139 2.19 13.45 5.76
CA LEU A 139 3.51 13.27 6.38
C LEU A 139 3.53 13.77 7.81
N ASN A 140 3.04 14.97 8.06
CA ASN A 140 2.99 15.54 9.41
C ASN A 140 2.10 14.69 10.33
N GLY A 141 0.97 14.19 9.84
CA GLY A 141 0.08 13.32 10.57
C GLY A 141 0.72 11.99 10.98
N LEU A 142 1.70 11.51 10.21
CA LEU A 142 2.45 10.29 10.52
C LEU A 142 3.74 10.56 11.31
N GLY A 143 3.99 11.80 11.70
CA GLY A 143 5.16 12.16 12.50
C GLY A 143 6.41 12.47 11.69
N ILE A 144 6.28 12.71 10.39
CA ILE A 144 7.39 13.16 9.54
C ILE A 144 7.30 14.69 9.43
N ASP A 145 8.17 15.38 10.16
CA ASP A 145 8.17 16.83 10.24
C ASP A 145 8.52 17.50 8.90
N THR A 146 8.06 18.72 8.73
CA THR A 146 8.25 19.53 7.50
C THR A 146 9.71 19.62 7.09
N GLU A 147 10.65 19.66 8.04
CA GLU A 147 12.08 19.69 7.76
C GLU A 147 12.57 18.51 6.94
N LEU A 148 11.91 17.36 7.04
CA LEU A 148 12.27 16.14 6.32
C LEU A 148 11.66 16.05 4.93
N HIS A 149 10.65 16.87 4.60
CA HIS A 149 9.89 16.76 3.35
C HIS A 149 10.72 17.02 2.11
N TYR A 150 11.76 17.83 2.20
CA TYR A 150 12.63 18.18 1.08
C TYR A 150 13.98 17.47 1.12
N LYS A 151 14.10 16.45 2.00
CA LYS A 151 15.25 15.55 2.01
C LYS A 151 15.00 14.36 1.09
N TYR A 152 16.06 13.71 0.66
CA TYR A 152 15.96 12.46 -0.08
C TYR A 152 15.56 11.33 0.84
N LEU A 153 14.79 10.38 0.33
CA LEU A 153 14.32 9.25 1.14
C LEU A 153 15.48 8.46 1.75
N LYS A 154 16.59 8.33 1.04
CA LYS A 154 17.78 7.63 1.52
C LYS A 154 18.37 8.20 2.82
N ASP A 155 18.13 9.48 3.09
CA ASP A 155 18.65 10.17 4.27
C ASP A 155 17.81 9.94 5.54
N LEU A 156 16.67 9.28 5.41
CA LEU A 156 15.78 8.98 6.53
C LEU A 156 16.14 7.63 7.18
N THR A 157 15.71 7.46 8.44
CA THR A 157 15.84 6.17 9.14
C THR A 157 14.88 5.14 8.55
N GLY A 158 15.10 3.86 8.87
CA GLY A 158 14.21 2.78 8.38
C GLY A 158 12.75 2.99 8.76
N SER A 159 12.49 3.38 10.02
CA SER A 159 11.15 3.68 10.51
C SER A 159 10.52 4.86 9.78
N GLU A 160 11.28 5.93 9.57
CA GLU A 160 10.81 7.11 8.83
C GLU A 160 10.48 6.76 7.37
N LYS A 161 11.32 5.94 6.73
CA LYS A 161 11.07 5.48 5.35
C LYS A 161 9.73 4.74 5.23
N VAL A 162 9.43 3.84 6.14
CA VAL A 162 8.17 3.08 6.13
C VAL A 162 6.98 4.02 6.31
N LYS A 163 7.09 5.02 7.19
CA LYS A 163 6.05 6.03 7.36
C LYS A 163 5.81 6.85 6.09
N VAL A 164 6.88 7.21 5.38
CA VAL A 164 6.76 7.91 4.08
C VAL A 164 6.07 7.04 3.05
N LEU A 165 6.41 5.75 2.98
CA LEU A 165 5.76 4.81 2.07
C LEU A 165 4.29 4.57 2.44
N LEU A 166 3.96 4.59 3.72
CA LEU A 166 2.57 4.55 4.17
C LEU A 166 1.83 5.82 3.72
N ALA A 167 2.43 6.99 3.88
CA ALA A 167 1.87 8.24 3.38
C ALA A 167 1.65 8.20 1.86
N GLN A 168 2.59 7.63 1.10
CA GLN A 168 2.43 7.41 -0.33
C GLN A 168 1.19 6.58 -0.64
N ALA A 169 1.01 5.47 0.06
CA ALA A 169 -0.15 4.61 -0.13
C ALA A 169 -1.46 5.34 0.20
N LEU A 170 -1.48 6.11 1.29
CA LEU A 170 -2.64 6.88 1.71
C LEU A 170 -2.93 8.07 0.78
N PHE A 171 -1.92 8.63 0.14
CA PHE A 171 -2.09 9.73 -0.81
C PHE A 171 -2.99 9.35 -2.00
N GLY A 172 -2.96 8.08 -2.39
CA GLY A 172 -3.87 7.55 -3.40
C GLY A 172 -5.33 7.46 -2.95
N ASN A 173 -5.63 7.81 -1.70
CA ASN A 173 -6.96 7.74 -1.09
C ASN A 173 -7.59 6.36 -1.29
N PRO A 174 -6.96 5.28 -0.77
CA PRO A 174 -7.43 3.92 -1.01
C PRO A 174 -8.64 3.56 -0.17
N ASP A 175 -9.48 2.69 -0.72
CA ASP A 175 -10.52 1.99 0.02
C ASP A 175 -9.99 0.67 0.57
N ILE A 176 -8.96 0.12 -0.10
CA ILE A 176 -8.31 -1.13 0.24
C ILE A 176 -6.80 -0.87 0.33
N LEU A 177 -6.20 -1.24 1.47
CA LEU A 177 -4.78 -1.06 1.73
C LEU A 177 -4.12 -2.40 2.03
N LEU A 178 -3.16 -2.79 1.19
CA LEU A 178 -2.36 -3.99 1.37
C LEU A 178 -0.97 -3.59 1.88
N LEU A 179 -0.55 -4.19 2.99
CA LEU A 179 0.74 -3.91 3.64
C LEU A 179 1.55 -5.19 3.74
N ASP A 180 2.66 -5.27 3.01
CA ASP A 180 3.53 -6.44 3.00
C ASP A 180 4.64 -6.28 4.03
N GLU A 181 4.48 -6.96 5.17
CA GLU A 181 5.42 -6.95 6.31
C GLU A 181 5.93 -5.54 6.66
N PRO A 182 5.02 -4.59 6.98
CA PRO A 182 5.38 -3.19 7.17
C PRO A 182 6.29 -2.93 8.36
N THR A 183 6.38 -3.88 9.30
CA THR A 183 7.23 -3.76 10.50
C THR A 183 8.57 -4.46 10.36
N ASN A 184 8.80 -5.15 9.23
CA ASN A 184 10.04 -5.92 9.03
C ASN A 184 11.27 -5.01 9.00
N GLY A 185 12.27 -5.37 9.80
CA GLY A 185 13.53 -4.63 9.87
C GLY A 185 13.50 -3.37 10.73
N LEU A 186 12.38 -3.06 11.38
CA LEU A 186 12.28 -1.93 12.29
C LEU A 186 12.72 -2.29 13.70
N ASP A 187 13.18 -1.28 14.47
CA ASP A 187 13.47 -1.42 15.89
C ASP A 187 12.16 -1.54 16.69
N PRO A 188 12.19 -1.95 17.98
CA PRO A 188 10.98 -2.11 18.78
C PRO A 188 10.09 -0.87 18.86
N ALA A 189 10.67 0.31 18.94
CA ALA A 189 9.91 1.57 18.97
C ALA A 189 9.20 1.82 17.64
N GLY A 190 9.89 1.58 16.51
CA GLY A 190 9.32 1.72 15.18
C GLY A 190 8.20 0.73 14.91
N ILE A 191 8.35 -0.51 15.39
CA ILE A 191 7.31 -1.54 15.28
C ILE A 191 6.04 -1.08 16.02
N GLN A 192 6.19 -0.56 17.24
CA GLN A 192 5.06 -0.08 18.03
C GLN A 192 4.35 1.09 17.36
N GLU A 193 5.09 2.06 16.84
CA GLU A 193 4.53 3.21 16.13
C GLU A 193 3.74 2.78 14.90
N MET A 194 4.31 1.88 14.09
CA MET A 194 3.63 1.38 12.88
C MET A 194 2.38 0.59 13.24
N ARG A 195 2.42 -0.19 14.32
CA ARG A 195 1.26 -0.94 14.81
C ARG A 195 0.12 -0.01 15.19
N GLU A 196 0.41 1.04 15.95
CA GLU A 196 -0.60 2.02 16.36
C GLU A 196 -1.21 2.74 15.14
N LEU A 197 -0.39 3.12 14.18
CA LEU A 197 -0.86 3.75 12.94
C LEU A 197 -1.77 2.83 12.15
N ILE A 198 -1.36 1.58 11.94
CA ILE A 198 -2.14 0.59 11.17
C ILE A 198 -3.47 0.30 11.84
N CYS A 199 -3.47 0.13 13.17
CA CYS A 199 -4.71 -0.11 13.93
C CYS A 199 -5.74 1.00 13.79
N SER A 200 -5.29 2.24 13.62
CA SER A 200 -6.18 3.41 13.51
C SER A 200 -6.85 3.53 12.14
N LEU A 201 -6.25 2.96 11.09
CA LEU A 201 -6.69 3.17 9.71
C LEU A 201 -8.12 2.68 9.40
N PRO A 202 -8.52 1.46 9.78
CA PRO A 202 -9.88 1.00 9.46
C PRO A 202 -10.98 1.85 10.08
N ASN A 203 -10.79 2.30 11.31
CA ASN A 203 -11.77 3.11 12.03
C ASN A 203 -11.76 4.57 11.58
N GLN A 204 -10.59 5.13 11.35
CA GLN A 204 -10.42 6.54 11.01
C GLN A 204 -10.87 6.84 9.56
N TYR A 205 -10.60 5.93 8.64
CA TYR A 205 -10.86 6.13 7.21
C TYR A 205 -11.87 5.15 6.61
N GLY A 206 -12.37 4.20 7.39
CA GLY A 206 -13.35 3.22 6.91
C GLY A 206 -12.82 2.26 5.86
N MET A 207 -11.49 2.09 5.78
CA MET A 207 -10.88 1.26 4.75
C MET A 207 -10.76 -0.21 5.14
N THR A 208 -10.57 -1.06 4.14
CA THR A 208 -10.21 -2.46 4.31
C THR A 208 -8.69 -2.56 4.36
N VAL A 209 -8.13 -3.12 5.44
CA VAL A 209 -6.67 -3.26 5.59
C VAL A 209 -6.30 -4.73 5.67
N LEU A 210 -5.30 -5.13 4.89
CA LEU A 210 -4.70 -6.46 4.95
C LEU A 210 -3.20 -6.33 5.20
N VAL A 211 -2.72 -6.88 6.32
CA VAL A 211 -1.34 -6.80 6.77
C VAL A 211 -0.74 -8.18 6.79
N SER A 212 0.41 -8.37 6.16
CA SER A 212 1.16 -9.63 6.29
C SER A 212 2.25 -9.51 7.35
N SER A 213 2.52 -10.63 8.03
CA SER A 213 3.63 -10.76 8.98
C SER A 213 4.03 -12.23 9.11
N HIS A 214 5.29 -12.47 9.47
CA HIS A 214 5.74 -13.81 9.84
C HIS A 214 5.59 -14.08 11.35
N LEU A 215 5.14 -13.08 12.12
CA LEU A 215 5.00 -13.14 13.58
C LEU A 215 3.53 -12.98 13.99
N LEU A 216 2.99 -14.03 14.63
CA LEU A 216 1.62 -13.99 15.17
C LEU A 216 1.46 -12.88 16.22
N SER A 217 2.51 -12.66 17.03
CA SER A 217 2.49 -11.64 18.07
C SER A 217 2.24 -10.22 17.54
N GLU A 218 2.72 -9.90 16.35
CA GLU A 218 2.46 -8.60 15.71
C GLU A 218 1.01 -8.51 15.22
N ILE A 219 0.54 -9.55 14.53
CA ILE A 219 -0.82 -9.60 13.99
C ILE A 219 -1.85 -9.61 15.12
N ASP A 220 -1.58 -10.30 16.22
CA ASP A 220 -2.45 -10.38 17.39
C ASP A 220 -2.81 -8.99 17.95
N GLN A 221 -1.91 -8.03 17.80
CA GLN A 221 -2.10 -6.68 18.30
C GLN A 221 -2.70 -5.70 17.27
N MET A 222 -2.75 -6.08 16.00
CA MET A 222 -3.21 -5.22 14.92
C MET A 222 -4.53 -5.66 14.30
N ALA A 223 -4.75 -6.96 14.16
CA ALA A 223 -5.80 -7.51 13.32
C ALA A 223 -7.03 -7.92 14.11
N THR A 224 -8.20 -7.78 13.48
CA THR A 224 -9.47 -8.31 13.97
C THR A 224 -9.70 -9.74 13.45
N HIS A 225 -9.13 -10.07 12.30
CA HIS A 225 -9.27 -11.37 11.64
C HIS A 225 -7.89 -11.87 11.20
N VAL A 226 -7.69 -13.17 11.22
CA VAL A 226 -6.39 -13.78 10.88
C VAL A 226 -6.52 -14.87 9.83
N GLY A 227 -5.66 -14.80 8.81
CA GLY A 227 -5.47 -15.86 7.83
C GLY A 227 -4.08 -16.46 7.97
N ILE A 228 -3.96 -17.77 7.80
CA ILE A 228 -2.70 -18.50 7.91
C ILE A 228 -2.41 -19.19 6.58
N ILE A 229 -1.25 -18.87 6.00
CA ILE A 229 -0.73 -19.59 4.82
C ILE A 229 0.27 -20.64 5.32
N ASN A 230 -0.02 -21.91 5.02
CA ASN A 230 0.86 -23.02 5.38
C ASN A 230 0.78 -24.14 4.34
N GLN A 231 1.91 -24.51 3.75
CA GLN A 231 2.04 -25.63 2.82
C GLN A 231 0.98 -25.66 1.69
N GLY A 232 0.76 -24.51 1.06
CA GLY A 232 -0.16 -24.40 -0.06
C GLY A 232 -1.62 -24.18 0.30
N GLU A 233 -1.94 -24.10 1.59
CA GLU A 233 -3.29 -23.81 2.06
C GLU A 233 -3.37 -22.46 2.73
N LEU A 234 -4.42 -21.72 2.43
CA LEU A 234 -4.79 -20.52 3.16
C LEU A 234 -6.02 -20.81 4.01
N ILE A 235 -5.82 -20.86 5.32
CA ILE A 235 -6.88 -21.07 6.29
C ILE A 235 -7.23 -19.74 6.93
N PHE A 236 -8.47 -19.31 6.78
CA PHE A 236 -8.91 -18.03 7.31
C PHE A 236 -9.81 -18.21 8.52
N GLN A 237 -9.50 -17.51 9.62
CA GLN A 237 -10.27 -17.50 10.86
C GLN A 237 -11.09 -16.20 10.92
N ASP A 238 -12.36 -16.31 11.34
CA ASP A 238 -13.27 -15.17 11.40
C ASP A 238 -12.86 -14.09 12.40
N SER A 239 -12.10 -14.46 13.45
CA SER A 239 -11.61 -13.51 14.44
C SER A 239 -10.44 -14.07 15.22
N LEU A 240 -9.62 -13.17 15.79
CA LEU A 240 -8.53 -13.55 16.71
C LEU A 240 -9.05 -14.23 17.96
N SER A 241 -10.20 -13.82 18.48
CA SER A 241 -10.82 -14.44 19.65
C SER A 241 -11.19 -15.89 19.39
N ALA A 242 -11.60 -16.25 18.16
CA ALA A 242 -11.84 -17.64 17.78
C ALA A 242 -10.56 -18.47 17.75
N LEU A 243 -9.44 -17.86 17.29
CA LEU A 243 -8.13 -18.52 17.25
C LEU A 243 -7.64 -18.87 18.67
N HIS A 244 -7.79 -17.94 19.62
CA HIS A 244 -7.40 -18.14 21.02
C HIS A 244 -8.23 -19.20 21.75
N LYS A 245 -9.46 -19.43 21.31
CA LYS A 245 -10.31 -20.47 21.90
C LYS A 245 -9.94 -21.88 21.46
N HIS A 246 -9.19 -22.02 20.38
CA HIS A 246 -8.77 -23.30 19.82
C HIS A 246 -7.31 -23.65 20.10
N SER A 247 -6.58 -22.78 20.79
CA SER A 247 -5.17 -23.02 21.15
C SER A 247 -5.00 -23.60 22.56
#